data_b88a7e47b0d8395498309a915a1d642c
#
_entry.id   b88a7e47b0d8395498309a915a1d642c
#
_cell.length_a   1.000
_cell.length_b   1.000
_cell.length_c   1.000
_cell.angle_alpha   90.00
_cell.angle_beta   90.00
_cell.angle_gamma   90.00
#
_symmetry.space_group_name_H-M   'P 1'
#
loop_
_entity.id
_entity.type
_entity.pdbx_description
1 polymer ?
#
loop_
_entity_poly.entity_id
_entity_poly.type
_entity_poly.pdbx_seq_one_letter_code
_entity_poly.pdbx_strand_id
1 'polypeptide(L)'
;MEHSISRRQFLKASGLAAASACAAGLLSSCGSSSAGSTSGSASGSVDTTKYTILYSSQPATLNYLTTATDLEMVVGANCVDTLIEYNNKGVMREGLATQWDWDADTLTWTFQLRDENWVDNNGEVVAPVTAQDFVDALKYVLTPDYASANVGLVTAYIAGAGDYYNYYVYLNNANTGVVDDDGTTYTVDGSGVVTVTAPDGTASTYAPVDFDTVGVKAVDDHTLTYTLTYDFPGFLSLLCYLPYEPAYGPLLDEMGDQYATSAETMYSCGAFYLAEYESLETWIMKKNPENYDADSVYIETISRIYNAEAAVNGPEMIKRGEIDEATIGSDILDSWLSDDTTKSMVSMDRPNTNYTYFYMFNFMPFAHEFSNWSVEGVDAEYEPDNWAKAINNTNFRK
;
A
#
# COMPACT_ATOMS: atom_id res chain seq x y z
N MET A 1 -12.59 -9.55 5.09
CA MET A 1 -11.56 -9.93 4.08
C MET A 1 -11.73 -8.92 2.95
N GLU A 2 -10.93 -7.89 2.95
CA GLU A 2 -10.91 -6.94 1.85
C GLU A 2 -9.92 -7.47 0.82
N HIS A 3 -10.39 -7.72 -0.38
CA HIS A 3 -9.56 -8.17 -1.49
C HIS A 3 -9.35 -6.99 -2.43
N SER A 4 -8.13 -6.48 -2.47
CA SER A 4 -7.73 -5.50 -3.45
C SER A 4 -7.61 -6.18 -4.82
N ILE A 5 -8.38 -5.69 -5.77
CA ILE A 5 -8.21 -6.08 -7.18
C ILE A 5 -6.90 -5.46 -7.67
N SER A 6 -6.07 -6.25 -8.35
CA SER A 6 -4.85 -5.70 -8.94
C SER A 6 -5.23 -4.66 -10.01
N ARG A 7 -4.48 -3.53 -10.04
CA ARG A 7 -4.60 -2.38 -10.92
C ARG A 7 -5.10 -2.69 -12.34
N ARG A 8 -4.60 -3.76 -12.96
CA ARG A 8 -4.96 -4.18 -14.32
C ARG A 8 -6.15 -5.11 -14.43
N GLN A 9 -6.47 -5.87 -13.41
CA GLN A 9 -7.70 -6.68 -13.43
C GLN A 9 -8.92 -5.78 -13.42
N PHE A 10 -8.84 -4.69 -12.65
CA PHE A 10 -9.82 -3.63 -12.63
C PHE A 10 -9.95 -2.92 -13.99
N LEU A 11 -8.85 -2.46 -14.56
CA LEU A 11 -8.83 -1.73 -15.83
C LEU A 11 -9.27 -2.57 -17.05
N LYS A 12 -9.10 -3.89 -17.03
CA LYS A 12 -9.54 -4.79 -18.12
C LYS A 12 -10.97 -5.28 -18.01
N ALA A 13 -11.54 -5.36 -16.82
CA ALA A 13 -12.95 -5.68 -16.63
C ALA A 13 -13.86 -4.54 -17.17
N SER A 14 -13.40 -3.29 -17.05
CA SER A 14 -14.10 -2.12 -17.54
C SER A 14 -14.11 -2.00 -19.09
N GLY A 15 -13.07 -2.52 -19.77
CA GLY A 15 -12.93 -2.43 -21.23
C GLY A 15 -13.85 -3.34 -22.04
N LEU A 16 -14.47 -4.37 -21.47
CA LEU A 16 -15.35 -5.30 -22.17
C LEU A 16 -16.82 -4.81 -22.25
N ALA A 17 -17.21 -3.83 -21.45
CA ALA A 17 -18.56 -3.27 -21.47
C ALA A 17 -18.75 -2.10 -22.47
N ALA A 18 -17.65 -1.49 -22.93
CA ALA A 18 -17.71 -0.30 -23.79
C ALA A 18 -17.90 -0.57 -25.30
N ALA A 19 -17.80 -1.83 -25.76
CA ALA A 19 -17.80 -2.15 -27.21
C ALA A 19 -19.18 -2.37 -27.84
N SER A 20 -20.28 -2.24 -27.11
CA SER A 20 -21.62 -2.59 -27.65
C SER A 20 -22.66 -1.47 -27.70
N ALA A 21 -22.30 -0.19 -27.50
CA ALA A 21 -23.28 0.90 -27.42
C ALA A 21 -23.07 2.08 -28.42
N CYS A 22 -22.29 1.92 -29.49
CA CYS A 22 -22.16 2.97 -30.51
C CYS A 22 -22.90 2.63 -31.80
N ALA A 23 -24.22 2.64 -31.79
CA ALA A 23 -25.04 2.83 -33.02
C ALA A 23 -26.49 3.16 -32.62
N ALA A 24 -26.84 4.41 -32.66
CA ALA A 24 -28.13 4.98 -33.08
C ALA A 24 -28.50 6.24 -32.27
N GLY A 25 -28.69 7.33 -32.97
CA GLY A 25 -29.61 8.35 -32.51
C GLY A 25 -29.16 9.79 -32.49
N LEU A 26 -28.82 10.35 -33.69
CA LEU A 26 -29.08 11.78 -33.95
C LEU A 26 -30.56 11.93 -34.32
N LEU A 27 -31.30 12.84 -33.66
CA LEU A 27 -32.18 13.83 -34.23
C LEU A 27 -33.23 14.38 -33.24
N SER A 28 -33.20 15.71 -33.15
CA SER A 28 -34.32 16.67 -33.04
C SER A 28 -35.02 16.88 -31.67
N SER A 29 -34.83 18.10 -31.19
CA SER A 29 -35.67 19.27 -31.37
C SER A 29 -36.91 19.44 -30.47
N CYS A 30 -36.87 20.49 -29.68
CA CYS A 30 -37.92 21.41 -29.21
C CYS A 30 -39.39 20.96 -29.01
N GLY A 31 -39.93 21.33 -27.82
CA GLY A 31 -41.34 21.69 -27.71
C GLY A 31 -42.03 21.34 -26.40
N SER A 32 -42.20 22.37 -25.54
CA SER A 32 -43.30 22.67 -24.58
C SER A 32 -44.10 21.57 -23.85
N SER A 33 -44.02 21.68 -22.55
CA SER A 33 -45.05 21.58 -21.48
C SER A 33 -46.22 20.65 -21.60
N SER A 34 -46.32 19.67 -20.69
CA SER A 34 -47.50 19.49 -19.81
C SER A 34 -47.21 18.42 -18.74
N ALA A 35 -47.72 18.64 -17.52
CA ALA A 35 -47.61 17.79 -16.34
C ALA A 35 -48.28 16.41 -16.56
N GLY A 36 -47.54 15.35 -16.24
CA GLY A 36 -48.07 14.01 -16.18
C GLY A 36 -47.10 13.19 -15.30
N SER A 37 -47.55 12.81 -14.12
CA SER A 37 -46.87 11.89 -13.24
C SER A 37 -46.75 10.52 -13.91
N THR A 38 -45.55 10.15 -14.29
CA THR A 38 -45.18 8.79 -14.62
C THR A 38 -43.95 8.42 -13.85
N SER A 39 -44.05 7.36 -13.10
CA SER A 39 -42.93 6.63 -12.52
C SER A 39 -41.98 6.20 -13.62
N GLY A 40 -41.02 7.04 -13.93
CA GLY A 40 -39.95 6.76 -14.88
C GLY A 40 -38.82 6.08 -14.13
N SER A 41 -38.56 4.81 -14.45
CA SER A 41 -37.27 4.21 -14.24
C SER A 41 -36.23 5.13 -14.87
N ALA A 42 -35.39 5.75 -14.08
CA ALA A 42 -34.26 6.52 -14.56
C ALA A 42 -33.23 5.54 -15.15
N SER A 43 -33.33 5.27 -16.44
CA SER A 43 -32.24 4.73 -17.23
C SER A 43 -31.23 5.88 -17.43
N GLY A 44 -30.56 6.29 -16.38
CA GLY A 44 -29.35 7.08 -16.47
C GLY A 44 -28.29 6.23 -17.14
N SER A 45 -27.64 6.75 -18.18
CA SER A 45 -26.42 6.12 -18.68
C SER A 45 -25.42 6.02 -17.51
N VAL A 46 -25.01 4.81 -17.15
CA VAL A 46 -23.96 4.59 -16.17
C VAL A 46 -22.71 5.27 -16.71
N ASP A 47 -22.12 6.15 -15.93
CA ASP A 47 -20.84 6.79 -16.25
C ASP A 47 -19.72 5.77 -16.02
N THR A 48 -19.30 5.10 -17.09
CA THR A 48 -18.27 4.05 -17.03
C THR A 48 -16.85 4.60 -16.89
N THR A 49 -16.68 5.93 -16.83
CA THR A 49 -15.38 6.56 -16.61
C THR A 49 -15.10 6.83 -15.14
N LYS A 50 -16.08 6.58 -14.26
CA LYS A 50 -15.94 6.73 -12.79
C LYS A 50 -16.01 5.38 -12.10
N TYR A 51 -15.31 5.28 -11.00
CA TYR A 51 -15.35 4.14 -10.11
C TYR A 51 -15.43 4.60 -8.66
N THR A 52 -16.53 4.28 -8.02
CA THR A 52 -16.83 4.73 -6.67
C THR A 52 -16.92 3.53 -5.71
N ILE A 53 -16.15 3.57 -4.63
CA ILE A 53 -16.11 2.54 -3.59
C ILE A 53 -16.15 3.16 -2.20
N LEU A 54 -16.51 2.34 -1.20
CA LEU A 54 -16.52 2.78 0.19
C LEU A 54 -15.26 2.35 0.94
N TYR A 55 -14.90 3.10 1.98
CA TYR A 55 -13.97 2.67 3.02
C TYR A 55 -14.56 2.99 4.39
N SER A 56 -14.15 2.24 5.45
CA SER A 56 -14.81 2.29 6.76
C SER A 56 -13.88 2.63 7.93
N SER A 57 -12.59 2.76 7.69
CA SER A 57 -11.61 3.04 8.73
C SER A 57 -10.84 4.31 8.42
N GLN A 58 -10.43 5.06 9.46
CA GLN A 58 -9.54 6.20 9.27
C GLN A 58 -8.15 5.70 8.89
N PRO A 59 -7.55 6.17 7.79
CA PRO A 59 -6.14 5.91 7.51
C PRO A 59 -5.26 6.63 8.52
N ALA A 60 -4.17 5.99 8.93
CA ALA A 60 -3.17 6.60 9.80
C ALA A 60 -2.24 7.53 9.00
N THR A 61 -1.99 7.19 7.74
CA THR A 61 -1.12 7.94 6.82
C THR A 61 -1.47 7.56 5.37
N LEU A 62 -1.05 8.37 4.40
CA LEU A 62 -1.01 7.97 2.99
C LEU A 62 0.42 7.64 2.54
N ASN A 63 1.39 7.77 3.46
CA ASN A 63 2.81 7.53 3.17
C ASN A 63 3.06 6.04 2.90
N TYR A 64 3.06 5.69 1.61
CA TYR A 64 3.25 4.32 1.13
C TYR A 64 4.63 3.75 1.46
N LEU A 65 5.64 4.57 1.73
CA LEU A 65 6.97 4.14 2.14
C LEU A 65 7.02 3.65 3.60
N THR A 66 6.05 4.06 4.42
CA THR A 66 6.06 3.75 5.86
C THR A 66 4.95 2.84 6.30
N THR A 67 3.82 2.81 5.58
CA THR A 67 2.66 1.99 5.96
C THR A 67 2.78 0.53 5.54
N ALA A 68 2.11 -0.36 6.29
CA ALA A 68 1.91 -1.77 5.95
C ALA A 68 0.43 -2.18 6.00
N THR A 69 -0.52 -1.22 5.94
CA THR A 69 -1.96 -1.50 6.00
C THR A 69 -2.62 -1.40 4.62
N ASP A 70 -3.50 -2.35 4.30
CA ASP A 70 -4.18 -2.46 2.99
C ASP A 70 -4.91 -1.17 2.60
N LEU A 71 -5.56 -0.50 3.55
CA LEU A 71 -6.33 0.72 3.29
C LEU A 71 -5.45 1.82 2.69
N GLU A 72 -4.24 1.98 3.22
CA GLU A 72 -3.29 3.03 2.88
C GLU A 72 -2.47 2.67 1.64
N MET A 73 -2.16 1.38 1.46
CA MET A 73 -1.44 0.85 0.30
C MET A 73 -2.13 1.16 -1.04
N VAL A 74 -3.44 1.38 -1.03
CA VAL A 74 -4.20 1.70 -2.25
C VAL A 74 -3.68 2.95 -2.94
N VAL A 75 -3.20 3.94 -2.19
CA VAL A 75 -2.67 5.19 -2.76
C VAL A 75 -1.35 4.90 -3.49
N GLY A 76 -0.38 4.26 -2.85
CA GLY A 76 0.86 3.84 -3.51
C GLY A 76 0.55 3.01 -4.77
N ALA A 77 -0.21 1.95 -4.63
CA ALA A 77 -0.53 1.02 -5.72
C ALA A 77 -1.26 1.63 -6.93
N ASN A 78 -1.89 2.80 -6.82
CA ASN A 78 -2.55 3.48 -7.94
C ASN A 78 -1.81 4.73 -8.42
N CYS A 79 -1.11 5.40 -7.50
CA CYS A 79 -0.49 6.70 -7.77
C CYS A 79 1.02 6.60 -8.05
N VAL A 80 1.66 5.47 -7.71
CA VAL A 80 3.10 5.28 -7.93
C VAL A 80 3.33 3.98 -8.69
N ASP A 81 4.14 4.00 -9.72
CA ASP A 81 4.50 2.81 -10.49
C ASP A 81 5.74 2.13 -9.90
N THR A 82 5.74 0.80 -9.91
CA THR A 82 6.87 -0.02 -9.49
C THR A 82 7.83 -0.31 -10.65
N LEU A 83 9.05 -0.77 -10.36
CA LEU A 83 9.98 -1.23 -11.39
C LEU A 83 9.39 -2.33 -12.26
N ILE A 84 8.69 -3.26 -11.62
CA ILE A 84 8.12 -4.47 -12.24
C ILE A 84 6.69 -4.63 -11.76
N GLU A 85 5.81 -5.11 -12.62
CA GLU A 85 4.41 -5.35 -12.31
C GLU A 85 3.97 -6.79 -12.60
N TYR A 86 2.83 -7.18 -12.05
CA TYR A 86 2.12 -8.39 -12.45
C TYR A 86 0.91 -8.05 -13.32
N ASN A 87 0.74 -8.75 -14.44
CA ASN A 87 -0.48 -8.66 -15.21
C ASN A 87 -1.62 -9.45 -14.52
N ASN A 88 -2.82 -9.38 -15.11
CA ASN A 88 -4.02 -10.06 -14.58
C ASN A 88 -3.96 -11.60 -14.58
N LYS A 89 -2.88 -12.19 -15.08
CA LYS A 89 -2.63 -13.64 -15.06
C LYS A 89 -1.54 -14.01 -14.06
N GLY A 90 -1.03 -13.05 -13.29
CA GLY A 90 0.08 -13.24 -12.36
C GLY A 90 1.42 -13.43 -13.08
N VAL A 91 1.56 -12.95 -14.32
CA VAL A 91 2.83 -12.97 -15.04
C VAL A 91 3.52 -11.62 -14.86
N MET A 92 4.76 -11.67 -14.44
CA MET A 92 5.64 -10.53 -14.26
C MET A 92 5.89 -9.81 -15.59
N ARG A 93 5.94 -8.49 -15.58
CA ARG A 93 6.15 -7.65 -16.76
C ARG A 93 6.83 -6.33 -16.39
N GLU A 94 7.21 -5.58 -17.40
CA GLU A 94 7.75 -4.24 -17.31
C GLU A 94 6.78 -3.29 -16.59
N GLY A 95 7.32 -2.55 -15.64
CA GLY A 95 6.74 -1.36 -15.04
C GLY A 95 7.55 -0.14 -15.46
N LEU A 96 8.16 0.60 -14.50
CA LEU A 96 9.13 1.66 -14.79
C LEU A 96 10.44 1.11 -15.38
N ALA A 97 10.82 -0.13 -15.06
CA ALA A 97 11.95 -0.80 -15.70
C ALA A 97 11.50 -1.49 -16.99
N THR A 98 12.23 -1.23 -18.09
CA THR A 98 12.01 -1.85 -19.41
C THR A 98 12.90 -3.06 -19.64
N GLN A 99 14.03 -3.13 -18.93
CA GLN A 99 14.98 -4.22 -18.99
C GLN A 99 15.64 -4.41 -17.62
N TRP A 100 16.04 -5.64 -17.31
CA TRP A 100 16.83 -5.94 -16.11
C TRP A 100 17.75 -7.14 -16.36
N ASP A 101 18.90 -7.14 -15.67
CA ASP A 101 19.91 -8.17 -15.74
C ASP A 101 20.42 -8.52 -14.35
N TRP A 102 20.86 -9.77 -14.16
CA TRP A 102 21.39 -10.29 -12.90
C TRP A 102 22.84 -10.71 -13.04
N ASP A 103 23.71 -10.13 -12.27
CA ASP A 103 25.10 -10.56 -12.11
C ASP A 103 25.26 -11.37 -10.82
N ALA A 104 25.41 -12.68 -10.97
CA ALA A 104 25.55 -13.62 -9.85
C ALA A 104 26.93 -13.50 -9.15
N ASP A 105 27.94 -12.99 -9.79
CA ASP A 105 29.27 -12.85 -9.20
C ASP A 105 29.32 -11.67 -8.24
N THR A 106 28.58 -10.60 -8.52
CA THR A 106 28.47 -9.40 -7.69
C THR A 106 27.19 -9.32 -6.89
N LEU A 107 26.26 -10.27 -7.06
CA LEU A 107 24.91 -10.27 -6.46
C LEU A 107 24.13 -9.00 -6.79
N THR A 108 24.25 -8.51 -8.02
CA THR A 108 23.71 -7.20 -8.41
C THR A 108 22.69 -7.34 -9.54
N TRP A 109 21.52 -6.78 -9.31
CA TRP A 109 20.53 -6.48 -10.33
C TRP A 109 20.77 -5.11 -10.92
N THR A 110 20.66 -4.99 -12.25
CA THR A 110 20.69 -3.72 -12.99
C THR A 110 19.39 -3.55 -13.73
N PHE A 111 18.76 -2.37 -13.59
CA PHE A 111 17.48 -2.02 -14.21
C PHE A 111 17.67 -0.82 -15.14
N GLN A 112 17.04 -0.87 -16.32
CA GLN A 112 16.96 0.26 -17.26
C GLN A 112 15.57 0.85 -17.18
N LEU A 113 15.46 2.13 -16.81
CA LEU A 113 14.20 2.83 -16.63
C LEU A 113 13.71 3.44 -17.96
N ARG A 114 12.39 3.53 -18.10
CA ARG A 114 11.74 4.32 -19.15
C ARG A 114 11.65 5.77 -18.76
N ASP A 115 11.41 6.63 -19.75
CA ASP A 115 10.97 8.00 -19.52
C ASP A 115 9.56 7.96 -18.87
N GLU A 116 9.42 8.62 -17.73
CA GLU A 116 8.18 8.82 -16.99
C GLU A 116 8.28 10.13 -16.22
N ASN A 117 7.14 10.72 -15.84
CA ASN A 117 7.10 11.99 -15.13
C ASN A 117 6.40 11.89 -13.78
N TRP A 118 6.92 12.63 -12.81
CA TRP A 118 6.18 12.99 -11.61
C TRP A 118 5.16 14.08 -11.94
N VAL A 119 3.93 13.90 -11.46
CA VAL A 119 2.87 14.91 -11.50
C VAL A 119 2.42 15.27 -10.09
N ASP A 120 1.97 16.51 -9.90
CA ASP A 120 1.41 17.01 -8.64
C ASP A 120 -0.07 16.59 -8.47
N ASN A 121 -0.70 17.07 -7.40
CA ASN A 121 -2.13 16.82 -7.12
C ASN A 121 -3.11 17.49 -8.11
N ASN A 122 -2.63 18.32 -9.04
CA ASN A 122 -3.40 18.89 -10.15
C ASN A 122 -3.20 18.12 -11.45
N GLY A 123 -2.26 17.17 -11.48
CA GLY A 123 -1.85 16.42 -12.67
C GLY A 123 -0.87 17.22 -13.55
N GLU A 124 -0.22 18.26 -13.00
CA GLU A 124 0.78 19.02 -13.72
C GLU A 124 2.17 18.37 -13.56
N VAL A 125 2.93 18.27 -14.65
CA VAL A 125 4.27 17.69 -14.65
C VAL A 125 5.21 18.54 -13.78
N VAL A 126 5.90 17.87 -12.86
CA VAL A 126 6.86 18.49 -11.94
C VAL A 126 8.30 18.21 -12.38
N ALA A 127 8.62 16.95 -12.62
CA ALA A 127 9.98 16.49 -12.94
C ALA A 127 9.95 15.11 -13.63
N PRO A 128 11.02 14.70 -14.34
CA PRO A 128 11.17 13.31 -14.76
C PRO A 128 11.39 12.39 -13.54
N VAL A 129 10.93 11.15 -13.64
CA VAL A 129 11.28 10.06 -12.72
C VAL A 129 12.68 9.57 -13.06
N THR A 130 13.54 9.44 -12.06
CA THR A 130 14.93 9.02 -12.21
C THR A 130 15.29 7.85 -11.31
N ALA A 131 16.41 7.22 -11.56
CA ALA A 131 16.96 6.18 -10.68
C ALA A 131 17.27 6.72 -9.27
N GLN A 132 17.54 8.02 -9.14
CA GLN A 132 17.81 8.65 -7.85
C GLN A 132 16.56 8.64 -6.95
N ASP A 133 15.35 8.74 -7.50
CA ASP A 133 14.10 8.72 -6.73
C ASP A 133 13.90 7.39 -5.98
N PHE A 134 14.41 6.29 -6.53
CA PHE A 134 14.43 4.98 -5.85
C PHE A 134 15.45 4.93 -4.72
N VAL A 135 16.60 5.57 -4.91
CA VAL A 135 17.67 5.67 -3.90
C VAL A 135 17.18 6.51 -2.72
N ASP A 136 16.53 7.64 -3.00
CA ASP A 136 16.02 8.57 -1.99
C ASP A 136 14.85 7.95 -1.21
N ALA A 137 13.93 7.26 -1.89
CA ALA A 137 12.84 6.50 -1.26
C ALA A 137 13.38 5.42 -0.32
N LEU A 138 14.39 4.66 -0.74
CA LEU A 138 14.97 3.61 0.10
C LEU A 138 15.70 4.19 1.32
N LYS A 139 16.39 5.33 1.14
CA LYS A 139 17.02 6.06 2.24
C LYS A 139 15.97 6.54 3.26
N TYR A 140 14.84 7.04 2.77
CA TYR A 140 13.71 7.45 3.62
C TYR A 140 13.19 6.26 4.44
N VAL A 141 12.93 5.10 3.82
CA VAL A 141 12.51 3.86 4.51
C VAL A 141 13.51 3.41 5.58
N LEU A 142 14.82 3.59 5.31
CA LEU A 142 15.91 3.22 6.22
C LEU A 142 16.25 4.32 7.25
N THR A 143 15.52 5.44 7.28
CA THR A 143 15.70 6.48 8.30
C THR A 143 14.81 6.16 9.50
N PRO A 144 15.37 5.84 10.69
CA PRO A 144 14.59 5.37 11.84
C PRO A 144 13.52 6.35 12.31
N ASP A 145 13.75 7.65 12.12
CA ASP A 145 12.84 8.72 12.56
C ASP A 145 11.46 8.64 11.86
N TYR A 146 11.41 8.06 10.66
CA TYR A 146 10.17 7.87 9.92
C TYR A 146 9.44 6.56 10.25
N ALA A 147 10.03 5.70 11.09
CA ALA A 147 9.44 4.50 11.65
C ALA A 147 8.72 3.60 10.63
N SER A 148 9.33 3.38 9.44
CA SER A 148 8.72 2.55 8.40
C SER A 148 8.46 1.13 8.90
N ALA A 149 7.21 0.67 8.80
CA ALA A 149 6.82 -0.71 9.11
C ALA A 149 7.44 -1.72 8.12
N ASN A 150 7.95 -1.25 6.99
CA ASN A 150 8.49 -2.06 5.90
C ASN A 150 10.02 -2.21 5.94
N VAL A 151 10.72 -1.60 6.89
CA VAL A 151 12.19 -1.61 6.98
C VAL A 151 12.77 -3.02 6.93
N GLY A 152 12.08 -4.00 7.52
CA GLY A 152 12.50 -5.40 7.51
C GLY A 152 12.58 -6.02 6.10
N LEU A 153 11.75 -5.56 5.15
CA LEU A 153 11.80 -6.01 3.76
C LEU A 153 13.02 -5.48 3.01
N VAL A 154 13.61 -4.39 3.48
CA VAL A 154 14.81 -3.78 2.89
C VAL A 154 16.08 -4.33 3.54
N THR A 155 16.15 -4.31 4.87
CA THR A 155 17.33 -4.73 5.63
C THR A 155 17.65 -6.23 5.49
N ALA A 156 16.65 -7.05 5.18
CA ALA A 156 16.85 -8.49 4.98
C ALA A 156 17.56 -8.82 3.65
N TYR A 157 17.41 -7.98 2.63
CA TYR A 157 17.84 -8.34 1.28
C TYR A 157 18.91 -7.42 0.68
N ILE A 158 18.87 -6.12 0.96
CA ILE A 158 19.80 -5.14 0.39
C ILE A 158 21.09 -5.11 1.18
N ALA A 159 22.22 -5.27 0.50
CA ALA A 159 23.54 -5.24 1.13
C ALA A 159 23.76 -3.92 1.87
N GLY A 160 24.33 -3.97 3.08
CA GLY A 160 24.64 -2.80 3.91
C GLY A 160 23.43 -2.09 4.54
N ALA A 161 22.19 -2.40 4.12
CA ALA A 161 20.99 -1.73 4.63
C ALA A 161 20.76 -1.98 6.14
N GLY A 162 21.03 -3.21 6.60
CA GLY A 162 20.92 -3.56 8.02
C GLY A 162 21.94 -2.82 8.89
N ASP A 163 23.19 -2.72 8.42
CA ASP A 163 24.24 -2.01 9.16
C ASP A 163 23.93 -0.50 9.24
N TYR A 164 23.47 0.08 8.12
CA TYR A 164 23.05 1.48 8.08
C TYR A 164 21.91 1.74 9.05
N TYR A 165 20.81 1.01 8.95
CA TYR A 165 19.63 1.19 9.80
C TYR A 165 19.97 1.02 11.29
N ASN A 166 20.66 -0.06 11.66
CA ASN A 166 21.02 -0.34 13.05
C ASN A 166 21.92 0.75 13.64
N TYR A 167 22.90 1.24 12.87
CA TYR A 167 23.76 2.34 13.33
C TYR A 167 22.93 3.58 13.68
N TYR A 168 21.97 3.99 12.83
CA TYR A 168 21.15 5.17 13.13
C TYR A 168 20.12 4.95 14.23
N VAL A 169 19.59 3.74 14.41
CA VAL A 169 18.78 3.40 15.58
C VAL A 169 19.61 3.55 16.87
N TYR A 170 20.82 2.99 16.91
CA TYR A 170 21.68 3.09 18.09
C TYR A 170 22.15 4.52 18.34
N LEU A 171 22.42 5.29 17.30
CA LEU A 171 22.76 6.70 17.41
C LEU A 171 21.60 7.52 17.99
N ASN A 172 20.38 7.29 17.54
CA ASN A 172 19.19 7.96 18.07
C ASN A 172 18.97 7.62 19.55
N ASN A 173 19.11 6.34 19.93
CA ASN A 173 19.02 5.91 21.30
C ASN A 173 20.09 6.56 22.19
N ALA A 174 21.33 6.66 21.68
CA ALA A 174 22.42 7.33 22.40
C ALA A 174 22.14 8.82 22.60
N ASN A 175 21.64 9.52 21.56
CA ASN A 175 21.33 10.96 21.61
C ASN A 175 20.15 11.30 22.52
N THR A 176 19.16 10.39 22.62
CA THR A 176 17.96 10.57 23.45
C THR A 176 18.12 10.00 24.85
N GLY A 177 19.18 9.25 25.12
CA GLY A 177 19.45 8.63 26.43
C GLY A 177 18.48 7.47 26.76
N VAL A 178 17.98 6.79 25.73
CA VAL A 178 17.11 5.63 25.90
C VAL A 178 17.87 4.51 26.61
N VAL A 179 17.18 3.83 27.50
CA VAL A 179 17.59 2.54 28.11
C VAL A 179 16.49 1.56 27.75
N ASP A 180 16.86 0.44 27.13
CA ASP A 180 15.89 -0.58 26.75
C ASP A 180 15.32 -1.30 27.99
N ASP A 181 14.19 -1.97 27.83
CA ASP A 181 13.50 -2.70 28.92
C ASP A 181 14.38 -3.78 29.58
N ASP A 182 15.34 -4.33 28.84
CA ASP A 182 16.32 -5.29 29.36
C ASP A 182 17.51 -4.63 30.08
N GLY A 183 17.60 -3.29 30.07
CA GLY A 183 18.68 -2.52 30.66
C GLY A 183 19.85 -2.22 29.73
N THR A 184 19.75 -2.50 28.43
CA THR A 184 20.75 -2.10 27.42
C THR A 184 20.86 -0.58 27.32
N THR A 185 22.08 -0.05 27.29
CA THR A 185 22.38 1.38 27.23
C THR A 185 23.19 1.74 25.99
N TYR A 186 23.06 3.01 25.56
CA TYR A 186 23.68 3.53 24.35
C TYR A 186 24.47 4.80 24.69
N THR A 187 25.65 4.94 24.12
CA THR A 187 26.47 6.17 24.22
C THR A 187 27.13 6.45 22.89
N VAL A 188 27.37 7.73 22.58
CA VAL A 188 28.10 8.16 21.37
C VAL A 188 29.26 9.05 21.75
N ASP A 189 30.41 8.85 21.11
CA ASP A 189 31.60 9.67 21.32
C ASP A 189 31.69 10.84 20.31
N GLY A 190 32.71 11.68 20.47
CA GLY A 190 32.92 12.85 19.61
C GLY A 190 33.28 12.52 18.15
N SER A 191 33.56 11.26 17.81
CA SER A 191 33.79 10.76 16.45
C SER A 191 32.56 10.11 15.83
N GLY A 192 31.44 10.04 16.57
CA GLY A 192 30.21 9.39 16.12
C GLY A 192 30.19 7.88 16.36
N VAL A 193 31.21 7.31 17.02
CA VAL A 193 31.18 5.88 17.35
C VAL A 193 30.17 5.63 18.46
N VAL A 194 29.18 4.77 18.20
CA VAL A 194 28.16 4.37 19.15
C VAL A 194 28.62 3.12 19.90
N THR A 195 28.51 3.14 21.23
CA THR A 195 28.72 1.99 22.09
C THR A 195 27.40 1.53 22.68
N VAL A 196 27.05 0.28 22.41
CA VAL A 196 25.89 -0.42 22.96
C VAL A 196 26.39 -1.32 24.09
N THR A 197 25.87 -1.14 25.31
CA THR A 197 26.28 -1.91 26.47
C THR A 197 25.09 -2.73 26.99
N ALA A 198 25.22 -4.05 26.95
CA ALA A 198 24.23 -4.98 27.47
C ALA A 198 24.19 -4.98 28.98
N PRO A 199 23.13 -5.50 29.64
CA PRO A 199 23.00 -5.55 31.12
C PRO A 199 24.10 -6.30 31.84
N ASP A 200 24.74 -7.27 31.17
CA ASP A 200 25.88 -8.03 31.71
C ASP A 200 27.23 -7.28 31.64
N GLY A 201 27.20 -6.05 31.07
CA GLY A 201 28.38 -5.22 30.90
C GLY A 201 29.15 -5.50 29.60
N THR A 202 28.66 -6.40 28.75
CA THR A 202 29.25 -6.63 27.41
C THR A 202 28.99 -5.39 26.53
N ALA A 203 30.06 -4.83 25.94
CA ALA A 203 29.96 -3.67 25.08
C ALA A 203 30.34 -3.99 23.63
N SER A 204 29.55 -3.48 22.69
CA SER A 204 29.82 -3.51 21.25
C SER A 204 29.90 -2.10 20.70
N THR A 205 30.81 -1.87 19.75
CA THR A 205 31.00 -0.55 19.13
C THR A 205 30.62 -0.56 17.67
N TYR A 206 29.97 0.51 17.21
CA TYR A 206 29.50 0.70 15.83
C TYR A 206 30.05 2.03 15.32
N ALA A 207 30.87 1.96 14.28
CA ALA A 207 31.37 3.13 13.59
C ALA A 207 30.27 3.78 12.73
N PRO A 208 30.36 5.09 12.42
CA PRO A 208 29.46 5.73 11.46
C PRO A 208 29.36 4.97 10.14
N VAL A 209 28.13 4.78 9.66
CA VAL A 209 27.84 4.10 8.38
C VAL A 209 27.28 5.13 7.41
N ASP A 210 27.92 5.28 6.26
CA ASP A 210 27.45 6.15 5.17
C ASP A 210 26.41 5.40 4.33
N PHE A 211 25.38 6.12 3.85
CA PHE A 211 24.38 5.55 2.94
C PHE A 211 25.00 5.02 1.63
N ASP A 212 26.15 5.56 1.24
CA ASP A 212 26.90 5.06 0.09
C ASP A 212 27.33 3.60 0.21
N THR A 213 27.30 3.01 1.39
CA THR A 213 27.57 1.57 1.60
C THR A 213 26.34 0.69 1.37
N VAL A 214 25.13 1.27 1.28
CA VAL A 214 23.90 0.56 0.99
C VAL A 214 23.86 0.16 -0.49
N GLY A 215 23.47 -1.07 -0.75
CA GLY A 215 23.45 -1.70 -2.06
C GLY A 215 22.37 -1.18 -3.02
N VAL A 216 22.01 0.09 -2.99
CA VAL A 216 21.14 0.75 -3.97
C VAL A 216 21.89 1.93 -4.58
N LYS A 217 21.94 2.02 -5.91
CA LYS A 217 22.67 3.09 -6.61
C LYS A 217 21.97 3.54 -7.88
N ALA A 218 21.84 4.85 -8.07
CA ALA A 218 21.62 5.46 -9.36
C ALA A 218 22.97 5.58 -10.08
N VAL A 219 23.16 4.81 -11.15
CA VAL A 219 24.37 4.87 -11.97
C VAL A 219 24.30 6.10 -12.88
N ASP A 220 23.13 6.37 -13.40
CA ASP A 220 22.72 7.57 -14.12
C ASP A 220 21.19 7.72 -13.95
N ASP A 221 20.57 8.70 -14.61
CA ASP A 221 19.15 9.00 -14.47
C ASP A 221 18.23 7.81 -14.82
N HIS A 222 18.68 6.90 -15.69
CA HIS A 222 17.89 5.76 -16.18
C HIS A 222 18.47 4.40 -15.79
N THR A 223 19.55 4.34 -15.05
CA THR A 223 20.18 3.08 -14.65
C THR A 223 20.23 2.94 -13.15
N LEU A 224 19.43 2.01 -12.61
CA LEU A 224 19.36 1.69 -11.19
C LEU A 224 20.01 0.33 -10.93
N THR A 225 20.76 0.20 -9.83
CA THR A 225 21.28 -1.08 -9.38
C THR A 225 20.87 -1.40 -7.95
N TYR A 226 20.60 -2.70 -7.70
CA TYR A 226 20.45 -3.26 -6.37
C TYR A 226 21.45 -4.38 -6.15
N THR A 227 22.32 -4.24 -5.15
CA THR A 227 23.24 -5.29 -4.70
C THR A 227 22.63 -5.98 -3.48
N LEU A 228 22.48 -7.30 -3.54
CA LEU A 228 21.84 -8.12 -2.51
C LEU A 228 22.86 -8.65 -1.50
N THR A 229 22.39 -8.98 -0.30
CA THR A 229 23.19 -9.66 0.72
C THR A 229 23.49 -11.11 0.32
N TYR A 230 22.58 -11.76 -0.42
CA TYR A 230 22.69 -13.12 -0.93
C TYR A 230 21.81 -13.30 -2.18
N ASP A 231 22.04 -14.38 -2.93
CA ASP A 231 21.19 -14.72 -4.07
C ASP A 231 19.76 -15.05 -3.60
N PHE A 232 18.82 -14.18 -3.94
CA PHE A 232 17.41 -14.33 -3.61
C PHE A 232 16.55 -14.37 -4.87
N PRO A 233 16.11 -15.58 -5.31
CA PRO A 233 15.33 -15.75 -6.54
C PRO A 233 13.99 -15.00 -6.55
N GLY A 234 13.47 -14.64 -5.37
CA GLY A 234 12.22 -13.91 -5.21
C GLY A 234 12.35 -12.38 -5.30
N PHE A 235 13.56 -11.83 -5.52
CA PHE A 235 13.79 -10.39 -5.44
C PHE A 235 12.92 -9.57 -6.39
N LEU A 236 12.74 -10.02 -7.63
CA LEU A 236 11.88 -9.32 -8.59
C LEU A 236 10.42 -9.21 -8.10
N SER A 237 9.91 -10.22 -7.39
CA SER A 237 8.58 -10.15 -6.77
C SER A 237 8.53 -9.13 -5.63
N LEU A 238 9.63 -8.96 -4.91
CA LEU A 238 9.75 -8.02 -3.80
C LEU A 238 9.67 -6.56 -4.30
N LEU A 239 10.15 -6.30 -5.52
CA LEU A 239 10.09 -4.96 -6.14
C LEU A 239 8.67 -4.47 -6.46
N CYS A 240 7.66 -5.31 -6.30
CA CYS A 240 6.26 -4.92 -6.41
C CYS A 240 5.66 -4.43 -5.07
N TYR A 241 6.47 -4.35 -4.00
CA TYR A 241 6.04 -3.89 -2.68
C TYR A 241 6.44 -2.43 -2.47
N LEU A 242 5.61 -1.72 -1.70
CA LEU A 242 5.69 -0.28 -1.43
C LEU A 242 7.08 0.27 -1.08
N PRO A 243 7.89 -0.38 -0.19
CA PRO A 243 9.19 0.19 0.19
C PRO A 243 10.21 0.25 -0.96
N TYR A 244 9.90 -0.37 -2.11
CA TYR A 244 10.70 -0.33 -3.32
C TYR A 244 10.10 0.58 -4.42
N GLU A 245 8.98 1.25 -4.14
CA GLU A 245 8.44 2.29 -5.01
C GLU A 245 9.31 3.54 -4.94
N PRO A 246 9.45 4.29 -6.04
CA PRO A 246 10.19 5.55 -6.03
C PRO A 246 9.41 6.64 -5.31
N ALA A 247 10.11 7.68 -4.89
CA ALA A 247 9.52 8.93 -4.42
C ALA A 247 10.37 10.11 -4.85
N TYR A 248 9.76 11.23 -5.20
CA TYR A 248 10.47 12.42 -5.64
C TYR A 248 11.34 12.97 -4.50
N GLY A 249 12.65 12.79 -4.62
CA GLY A 249 13.62 13.08 -3.57
C GLY A 249 13.53 14.51 -3.01
N PRO A 250 13.47 15.58 -3.83
CA PRO A 250 13.33 16.93 -3.33
C PRO A 250 12.09 17.17 -2.47
N LEU A 251 10.95 16.50 -2.76
CA LEU A 251 9.76 16.59 -1.93
C LEU A 251 9.92 15.81 -0.62
N LEU A 252 10.58 14.65 -0.64
CA LEU A 252 10.91 13.91 0.59
C LEU A 252 11.75 14.74 1.55
N ASP A 253 12.77 15.42 1.02
CA ASP A 253 13.66 16.29 1.80
C ASP A 253 12.94 17.52 2.36
N GLU A 254 12.00 18.11 1.59
CA GLU A 254 11.20 19.26 2.02
C GLU A 254 10.18 18.89 3.08
N MET A 255 9.47 17.77 2.89
CA MET A 255 8.32 17.40 3.72
C MET A 255 8.72 16.59 4.96
N GLY A 256 9.77 15.79 4.90
CA GLY A 256 10.18 14.93 6.00
C GLY A 256 9.05 14.01 6.47
N ASP A 257 8.64 14.14 7.73
CA ASP A 257 7.53 13.39 8.34
C ASP A 257 6.14 13.81 7.83
N GLN A 258 6.04 14.94 7.12
CA GLN A 258 4.81 15.43 6.49
C GLN A 258 4.61 14.87 5.06
N TYR A 259 5.55 14.08 4.54
CA TYR A 259 5.40 13.46 3.23
C TYR A 259 4.16 12.57 3.19
N ALA A 260 3.34 12.76 2.12
CA ALA A 260 2.09 12.02 1.90
C ALA A 260 1.11 12.05 3.09
N THR A 261 0.99 13.20 3.76
CA THR A 261 -0.08 13.45 4.75
C THR A 261 -1.28 14.15 4.14
N SER A 262 -1.14 14.72 2.94
CA SER A 262 -2.19 15.33 2.14
C SER A 262 -1.93 15.11 0.64
N ALA A 263 -2.87 15.49 -0.22
CA ALA A 263 -2.68 15.40 -1.67
C ALA A 263 -1.54 16.30 -2.18
N GLU A 264 -1.32 17.45 -1.54
CA GLU A 264 -0.28 18.41 -1.92
C GLU A 264 1.13 17.96 -1.51
N THR A 265 1.22 17.05 -0.54
CA THR A 265 2.51 16.55 -0.02
C THR A 265 2.94 15.22 -0.62
N MET A 266 2.31 14.82 -1.74
CA MET A 266 2.61 13.59 -2.48
C MET A 266 2.57 13.86 -3.98
N TYR A 267 3.63 13.46 -4.71
CA TYR A 267 3.60 13.41 -6.17
C TYR A 267 3.35 11.99 -6.64
N SER A 268 2.89 11.87 -7.88
CA SER A 268 2.46 10.62 -8.49
C SER A 268 3.16 10.39 -9.82
N CYS A 269 3.55 9.16 -10.11
CA CYS A 269 4.02 8.72 -11.42
C CYS A 269 3.27 7.49 -11.94
N GLY A 270 2.23 7.09 -11.21
CA GLY A 270 1.40 5.94 -11.56
C GLY A 270 0.24 6.28 -12.52
N ALA A 271 -0.65 5.30 -12.73
CA ALA A 271 -1.80 5.44 -13.62
C ALA A 271 -2.80 6.52 -13.15
N PHE A 272 -2.77 6.88 -11.88
CA PHE A 272 -3.59 7.93 -11.28
C PHE A 272 -2.71 8.86 -10.43
N TYR A 273 -3.19 10.06 -10.20
CA TYR A 273 -2.65 10.96 -9.18
C TYR A 273 -3.72 11.24 -8.11
N LEU A 274 -3.27 11.48 -6.88
CA LEU A 274 -4.13 11.83 -5.77
C LEU A 274 -4.53 13.30 -5.89
N ALA A 275 -5.74 13.58 -6.38
CA ALA A 275 -6.21 14.93 -6.60
C ALA A 275 -6.74 15.59 -5.33
N GLU A 276 -7.44 14.82 -4.49
CA GLU A 276 -8.07 15.30 -3.26
C GLU A 276 -7.99 14.23 -2.18
N TYR A 277 -7.74 14.66 -0.96
CA TYR A 277 -7.79 13.80 0.22
C TYR A 277 -8.37 14.55 1.41
N GLU A 278 -9.52 14.10 1.86
CA GLU A 278 -10.16 14.55 3.09
C GLU A 278 -10.42 13.32 3.98
N SER A 279 -9.71 13.26 5.11
CA SER A 279 -9.80 12.11 6.02
C SER A 279 -11.22 11.95 6.55
N LEU A 280 -11.76 10.72 6.54
CA LEU A 280 -13.13 10.39 6.91
C LEU A 280 -14.22 11.05 6.05
N GLU A 281 -13.86 11.51 4.85
CA GLU A 281 -14.81 12.05 3.87
C GLU A 281 -14.59 11.41 2.50
N THR A 282 -13.54 11.79 1.78
CA THR A 282 -13.32 11.32 0.42
C THR A 282 -11.86 11.34 -0.01
N TRP A 283 -11.49 10.42 -0.90
CA TRP A 283 -10.24 10.43 -1.65
C TRP A 283 -10.60 10.40 -3.12
N ILE A 284 -10.06 11.32 -3.87
CA ILE A 284 -10.26 11.42 -5.32
C ILE A 284 -8.92 11.18 -6.00
N MET A 285 -8.83 10.10 -6.75
CA MET A 285 -7.72 9.84 -7.65
C MET A 285 -8.18 10.06 -9.08
N LYS A 286 -7.43 10.84 -9.86
CA LYS A 286 -7.72 11.12 -11.27
C LYS A 286 -6.67 10.46 -12.14
N LYS A 287 -7.09 10.05 -13.34
CA LYS A 287 -6.20 9.48 -14.35
C LYS A 287 -5.03 10.40 -14.63
N ASN A 288 -3.82 9.83 -14.58
CA ASN A 288 -2.60 10.51 -14.97
C ASN A 288 -2.42 10.41 -16.50
N PRO A 289 -2.58 11.52 -17.26
CA PRO A 289 -2.41 11.48 -18.70
C PRO A 289 -0.96 11.32 -19.14
N GLU A 290 0.00 11.62 -18.26
CA GLU A 290 1.43 11.53 -18.51
C GLU A 290 1.99 10.12 -18.30
N ASN A 291 1.21 9.20 -17.69
CA ASN A 291 1.66 7.84 -17.42
C ASN A 291 1.87 7.04 -18.72
N TYR A 292 2.94 6.27 -18.81
CA TYR A 292 3.33 5.49 -19.99
C TYR A 292 2.25 4.52 -20.51
N ASP A 293 1.30 4.10 -19.68
CA ASP A 293 0.20 3.18 -20.05
C ASP A 293 -1.18 3.90 -20.04
N ALA A 294 -1.19 5.24 -20.08
CA ALA A 294 -2.41 6.05 -19.99
C ALA A 294 -3.49 5.64 -20.99
N ASP A 295 -3.10 5.25 -22.23
CA ASP A 295 -4.04 4.78 -23.26
C ASP A 295 -4.80 3.51 -22.87
N SER A 296 -4.28 2.72 -21.92
CA SER A 296 -4.90 1.50 -21.39
C SER A 296 -5.79 1.78 -20.16
N VAL A 297 -5.80 3.00 -19.64
CA VAL A 297 -6.59 3.42 -18.48
C VAL A 297 -7.92 4.00 -18.93
N TYR A 298 -9.03 3.29 -18.67
CA TYR A 298 -10.38 3.70 -19.08
C TYR A 298 -11.13 4.48 -17.99
N ILE A 299 -10.75 4.30 -16.73
CA ILE A 299 -11.32 5.03 -15.60
C ILE A 299 -10.63 6.40 -15.52
N GLU A 300 -11.43 7.45 -15.54
CA GLU A 300 -10.94 8.83 -15.39
C GLU A 300 -10.86 9.27 -13.92
N THR A 301 -11.73 8.71 -13.08
CA THR A 301 -11.80 9.08 -11.66
C THR A 301 -12.13 7.87 -10.79
N ILE A 302 -11.34 7.69 -9.74
CA ILE A 302 -11.62 6.75 -8.64
C ILE A 302 -12.00 7.59 -7.42
N SER A 303 -13.21 7.36 -6.89
CA SER A 303 -13.70 8.01 -5.68
C SER A 303 -13.82 7.00 -4.54
N ARG A 304 -13.14 7.24 -3.44
CA ARG A 304 -13.31 6.47 -2.20
C ARG A 304 -14.06 7.32 -1.20
N ILE A 305 -15.21 6.86 -0.75
CA ILE A 305 -16.10 7.61 0.14
C ILE A 305 -16.13 6.95 1.51
N TYR A 306 -15.92 7.72 2.55
CA TYR A 306 -16.01 7.20 3.91
C TYR A 306 -17.44 6.83 4.28
N ASN A 307 -17.59 5.64 4.84
CA ASN A 307 -18.83 5.17 5.47
C ASN A 307 -18.48 4.19 6.58
N ALA A 308 -18.67 4.60 7.84
CA ALA A 308 -18.34 3.76 9.00
C ALA A 308 -19.04 2.38 8.97
N GLU A 309 -20.18 2.28 8.28
CA GLU A 309 -20.96 1.04 8.12
C GLU A 309 -20.93 0.53 6.67
N ALA A 310 -19.79 0.68 5.97
CA ALA A 310 -19.64 0.32 4.55
C ALA A 310 -20.07 -1.13 4.26
N ALA A 311 -19.76 -2.07 5.16
CA ALA A 311 -20.15 -3.48 5.01
C ALA A 311 -21.68 -3.70 5.02
N VAL A 312 -22.43 -2.86 5.72
CA VAL A 312 -23.91 -2.94 5.83
C VAL A 312 -24.57 -2.11 4.73
N ASN A 313 -24.08 -0.89 4.52
CA ASN A 313 -24.67 0.06 3.58
C ASN A 313 -24.31 -0.22 2.13
N GLY A 314 -23.11 -0.75 1.87
CA GLY A 314 -22.57 -0.98 0.54
C GLY A 314 -23.49 -1.82 -0.35
N PRO A 315 -23.98 -3.00 0.07
CA PRO A 315 -24.90 -3.82 -0.72
C PRO A 315 -26.16 -3.08 -1.18
N GLU A 316 -26.73 -2.24 -0.34
CA GLU A 316 -27.91 -1.46 -0.70
C GLU A 316 -27.56 -0.26 -1.62
N MET A 317 -26.39 0.33 -1.47
CA MET A 317 -25.89 1.39 -2.35
C MET A 317 -25.60 0.87 -3.77
N ILE A 318 -25.06 -0.34 -3.92
CA ILE A 318 -24.93 -1.03 -5.22
C ILE A 318 -26.29 -1.17 -5.91
N LYS A 319 -27.33 -1.63 -5.21
CA LYS A 319 -28.68 -1.76 -5.79
C LYS A 319 -29.24 -0.43 -6.31
N ARG A 320 -28.84 0.68 -5.71
CA ARG A 320 -29.23 2.03 -6.11
C ARG A 320 -28.32 2.65 -7.17
N GLY A 321 -27.21 1.99 -7.51
CA GLY A 321 -26.21 2.50 -8.46
C GLY A 321 -25.43 3.70 -7.92
N GLU A 322 -25.24 3.79 -6.61
CA GLU A 322 -24.52 4.88 -5.93
C GLU A 322 -23.01 4.60 -5.83
N ILE A 323 -22.64 3.33 -5.86
CA ILE A 323 -21.26 2.85 -5.84
C ILE A 323 -21.10 1.67 -6.81
N ASP A 324 -19.87 1.32 -7.15
CA ASP A 324 -19.55 0.33 -8.18
C ASP A 324 -19.08 -1.01 -7.62
N GLU A 325 -18.66 -1.04 -6.33
CA GLU A 325 -18.22 -2.26 -5.67
C GLU A 325 -18.62 -2.29 -4.19
N ALA A 326 -19.04 -3.45 -3.71
CA ALA A 326 -19.24 -3.73 -2.29
C ALA A 326 -19.01 -5.21 -1.99
N THR A 327 -18.58 -5.51 -0.77
CA THR A 327 -18.47 -6.89 -0.30
C THR A 327 -19.84 -7.40 0.17
N ILE A 328 -20.24 -8.57 -0.31
CA ILE A 328 -21.47 -9.26 0.13
C ILE A 328 -21.11 -10.21 1.27
N GLY A 329 -21.61 -9.94 2.47
CA GLY A 329 -21.40 -10.78 3.64
C GLY A 329 -22.11 -12.14 3.49
N SER A 330 -21.57 -13.16 4.17
CA SER A 330 -22.12 -14.52 4.13
C SER A 330 -23.55 -14.61 4.66
N ASP A 331 -23.97 -13.69 5.50
CA ASP A 331 -25.30 -13.58 6.10
C ASP A 331 -26.40 -13.21 5.10
N ILE A 332 -26.03 -12.43 4.04
CA ILE A 332 -26.96 -11.98 3.00
C ILE A 332 -26.73 -12.65 1.64
N LEU A 333 -25.63 -13.39 1.47
CA LEU A 333 -25.20 -13.96 0.18
C LEU A 333 -26.27 -14.83 -0.47
N ASP A 334 -26.89 -15.72 0.30
CA ASP A 334 -27.93 -16.63 -0.22
C ASP A 334 -29.16 -15.86 -0.76
N SER A 335 -29.53 -14.76 -0.10
CA SER A 335 -30.62 -13.91 -0.56
C SER A 335 -30.28 -13.20 -1.88
N TRP A 336 -29.04 -12.71 -2.00
CA TRP A 336 -28.53 -12.06 -3.22
C TRP A 336 -28.45 -13.02 -4.42
N LEU A 337 -28.03 -14.26 -4.18
CA LEU A 337 -27.92 -15.29 -5.23
C LEU A 337 -29.29 -15.82 -5.66
N SER A 338 -30.32 -15.73 -4.79
CA SER A 338 -31.68 -16.20 -5.06
C SER A 338 -32.54 -15.14 -5.77
N ASP A 339 -32.19 -13.87 -5.71
CA ASP A 339 -32.91 -12.77 -6.33
C ASP A 339 -32.41 -12.53 -7.75
N ASP A 340 -33.32 -12.61 -8.74
CA ASP A 340 -33.01 -12.42 -10.16
C ASP A 340 -32.43 -11.04 -10.50
N THR A 341 -32.66 -10.04 -9.66
CA THR A 341 -32.15 -8.66 -9.86
C THR A 341 -30.74 -8.49 -9.36
N THR A 342 -30.33 -9.22 -8.32
CA THR A 342 -29.03 -9.07 -7.67
C THR A 342 -28.02 -10.17 -8.01
N LYS A 343 -28.50 -11.39 -8.35
CA LYS A 343 -27.59 -12.51 -8.63
C LYS A 343 -26.55 -12.25 -9.73
N SER A 344 -26.91 -11.45 -10.73
CA SER A 344 -25.99 -11.08 -11.82
C SER A 344 -24.95 -10.04 -11.41
N MET A 345 -25.13 -9.37 -10.28
CA MET A 345 -24.18 -8.41 -9.70
C MET A 345 -23.12 -9.10 -8.86
N VAL A 346 -23.38 -10.34 -8.41
CA VAL A 346 -22.45 -11.09 -7.55
C VAL A 346 -21.38 -11.73 -8.42
N SER A 347 -20.14 -11.32 -8.24
CA SER A 347 -18.96 -11.98 -8.79
C SER A 347 -18.25 -12.79 -7.71
N MET A 348 -17.72 -13.95 -8.09
CA MET A 348 -16.87 -14.70 -7.18
C MET A 348 -15.53 -14.00 -7.03
N ASP A 349 -15.19 -13.71 -5.79
CA ASP A 349 -13.85 -13.27 -5.47
C ASP A 349 -12.85 -14.42 -5.69
N ARG A 350 -11.68 -14.10 -6.24
CA ARG A 350 -10.62 -15.10 -6.39
C ARG A 350 -9.86 -15.18 -5.06
N PRO A 351 -9.82 -16.38 -4.44
CA PRO A 351 -9.05 -16.52 -3.21
C PRO A 351 -7.59 -16.15 -3.48
N ASN A 352 -7.04 -15.29 -2.65
CA ASN A 352 -5.60 -15.04 -2.64
C ASN A 352 -4.92 -16.28 -2.01
N THR A 353 -4.29 -17.09 -2.85
CA THR A 353 -3.65 -18.35 -2.43
C THR A 353 -2.30 -18.13 -1.73
N ASN A 354 -1.81 -16.91 -1.70
CA ASN A 354 -0.52 -16.58 -1.09
C ASN A 354 -0.60 -16.39 0.43
N TYR A 355 -1.80 -16.33 1.01
CA TYR A 355 -2.02 -16.17 2.44
C TYR A 355 -2.62 -17.41 3.06
N THR A 356 -2.12 -17.77 4.24
CA THR A 356 -2.69 -18.79 5.12
C THR A 356 -3.28 -18.11 6.34
N TYR A 357 -4.58 -18.29 6.55
CA TYR A 357 -5.27 -17.77 7.73
C TYR A 357 -5.25 -18.85 8.82
N PHE A 358 -4.84 -18.48 10.02
CA PHE A 358 -4.79 -19.39 11.17
C PHE A 358 -5.03 -18.63 12.46
N TYR A 359 -5.51 -19.37 13.48
CA TYR A 359 -5.58 -18.84 14.83
C TYR A 359 -4.24 -19.00 15.52
N MET A 360 -3.69 -17.90 16.04
CA MET A 360 -2.52 -17.95 16.93
C MET A 360 -2.98 -17.98 18.38
N PHE A 361 -2.54 -18.99 19.11
CA PHE A 361 -2.75 -19.04 20.55
C PHE A 361 -1.59 -18.35 21.26
N ASN A 362 -1.89 -17.50 22.23
CA ASN A 362 -0.84 -16.89 23.04
C ASN A 362 -0.31 -17.90 24.07
N PHE A 363 0.90 -18.38 23.84
CA PHE A 363 1.62 -19.29 24.75
C PHE A 363 2.54 -18.57 25.75
N MET A 364 2.58 -17.24 25.75
CA MET A 364 3.48 -16.48 26.59
C MET A 364 3.16 -16.70 28.08
N PRO A 365 4.18 -17.03 28.90
CA PRO A 365 3.97 -17.27 30.32
C PRO A 365 3.69 -15.99 31.13
N PHE A 366 3.84 -14.81 30.50
CA PHE A 366 3.73 -13.49 31.14
C PHE A 366 2.29 -12.92 31.13
N ALA A 367 1.30 -13.74 30.88
CA ALA A 367 -0.11 -13.30 30.94
C ALA A 367 -0.50 -12.64 32.28
N HIS A 368 0.26 -12.87 33.35
CA HIS A 368 0.06 -12.21 34.65
C HIS A 368 0.41 -10.71 34.66
N GLU A 369 1.34 -10.26 33.83
CA GLU A 369 1.74 -8.84 33.75
C GLU A 369 0.70 -7.99 33.00
N PHE A 370 -0.10 -8.62 32.14
CA PHE A 370 -1.19 -7.99 31.38
C PHE A 370 -2.59 -8.20 31.98
N SER A 371 -2.68 -8.66 33.24
CA SER A 371 -3.94 -8.89 33.95
C SER A 371 -4.79 -7.61 34.14
N ASN A 372 -4.22 -6.43 33.89
CA ASN A 372 -4.90 -5.13 33.90
C ASN A 372 -5.47 -4.71 32.53
N TRP A 373 -5.37 -5.54 31.50
CA TRP A 373 -5.98 -5.29 30.21
C TRP A 373 -7.49 -5.50 30.32
N SER A 374 -8.22 -4.42 30.56
CA SER A 374 -9.66 -4.40 30.33
C SER A 374 -9.91 -4.04 28.86
N VAL A 375 -10.46 -4.95 28.09
CA VAL A 375 -11.06 -4.63 26.80
C VAL A 375 -12.44 -4.03 27.11
N GLU A 376 -12.66 -2.76 26.76
CA GLU A 376 -13.91 -2.07 26.98
C GLU A 376 -15.07 -2.90 26.39
N GLY A 377 -16.06 -3.27 27.20
CA GLY A 377 -17.21 -4.08 26.79
C GLY A 377 -17.05 -5.60 26.93
N VAL A 378 -15.95 -6.12 27.42
CA VAL A 378 -15.77 -7.55 27.70
C VAL A 378 -15.70 -7.77 29.21
N ASP A 379 -16.81 -8.17 29.82
CA ASP A 379 -16.94 -8.59 31.22
C ASP A 379 -16.42 -10.04 31.45
N ALA A 380 -15.31 -10.40 30.84
CA ALA A 380 -14.70 -11.69 31.03
C ALA A 380 -13.57 -11.62 32.06
N GLU A 381 -13.70 -12.32 33.18
CA GLU A 381 -12.59 -12.60 34.05
C GLU A 381 -11.53 -13.39 33.27
N TYR A 382 -10.42 -12.74 32.94
CA TYR A 382 -9.30 -13.42 32.33
C TYR A 382 -8.52 -14.21 33.40
N GLU A 383 -8.54 -15.54 33.28
CA GLU A 383 -7.81 -16.46 34.16
C GLU A 383 -6.60 -17.06 33.42
N PRO A 384 -5.42 -16.48 33.55
CA PRO A 384 -4.23 -16.90 32.78
C PRO A 384 -3.85 -18.37 33.02
N ASP A 385 -4.03 -18.91 34.21
CA ASP A 385 -3.75 -20.31 34.52
C ASP A 385 -4.72 -21.28 33.81
N ASN A 386 -5.99 -20.92 33.69
CA ASN A 386 -6.98 -21.71 32.95
C ASN A 386 -6.73 -21.60 31.45
N TRP A 387 -6.36 -20.43 30.95
CA TRP A 387 -5.94 -20.24 29.58
C TRP A 387 -4.73 -21.11 29.24
N ALA A 388 -3.68 -21.07 30.06
CA ALA A 388 -2.47 -21.90 29.89
C ALA A 388 -2.81 -23.40 29.84
N LYS A 389 -3.73 -23.89 30.69
CA LYS A 389 -4.18 -25.30 30.67
C LYS A 389 -4.93 -25.60 29.35
N ALA A 390 -5.80 -24.69 28.92
CA ALA A 390 -6.58 -24.86 27.69
C ALA A 390 -5.69 -24.94 26.45
N ILE A 391 -4.80 -23.95 26.26
CA ILE A 391 -3.93 -23.89 25.07
C ILE A 391 -2.89 -25.00 25.01
N ASN A 392 -2.49 -25.57 26.15
CA ASN A 392 -1.60 -26.73 26.19
C ASN A 392 -2.34 -28.05 25.95
N ASN A 393 -3.67 -28.06 25.93
CA ASN A 393 -4.46 -29.25 25.60
C ASN A 393 -4.63 -29.38 24.10
N THR A 394 -4.08 -30.45 23.52
CA THR A 394 -4.17 -30.73 22.07
C THR A 394 -5.60 -30.83 21.57
N ASN A 395 -6.54 -31.35 22.39
CA ASN A 395 -7.96 -31.47 22.02
C ASN A 395 -8.66 -30.12 21.96
N PHE A 396 -8.23 -29.15 22.77
CA PHE A 396 -8.75 -27.78 22.73
C PHE A 396 -8.32 -27.05 21.45
N ARG A 397 -7.10 -27.33 20.95
CA ARG A 397 -6.54 -26.69 19.76
C ARG A 397 -6.99 -27.34 18.43
N LYS A 398 -7.64 -28.49 18.48
CA LYS A 398 -8.23 -29.19 17.31
C LYS A 398 -9.65 -28.71 17.04
#